data_3d7d757ad1aabe5a61ffad8f307cf683
#
_entry.id   3d7d757ad1aabe5a61ffad8f307cf683
#
_cell.length_a   1.000
_cell.length_b   1.000
_cell.length_c   1.000
_cell.angle_alpha   90.00
_cell.angle_beta   90.00
_cell.angle_gamma   90.00
#
_symmetry.space_group_name_H-M   'P 1'
#
loop_
_entity.id
_entity.type
_entity.pdbx_description
1 polymer ?
#
loop_
_entity_poly.entity_id
_entity_poly.type
_entity_poly.pdbx_seq_one_letter_code
_entity_poly.pdbx_strand_id
1 'polypeptide(L)'
;MKNFLCEDFLLSNETARRLYHEHAFHQPIYDYHCHLNPAEVAQNRQFDNLGQIWLEGDHYKWRGMRSAGIEERLITGDASDYDKYMAWAKTVPQTLGNPLYHWTHLELRRPFGITNTLFCPDTAEQIWHQCNERLATPEFTARGIMQQMNVVMAGTTDDPIDSLEHHKAIAEDDTFNVKVLPSWRPDKAFKIELDLFADYMHKLGEVADIEIRRFDDLLSALDKRLAHFDAHGCRAADHGIEIVRYAPIPSEADLDALLARRLSGEVLSELECAQFSTAVQVWLGKRYAQLGWVMQLHIGAQRNNSTRMFQLLGADAGFDSIGDRPFAFELAHLLDEMDQTNELPRTILYCLNPRDNEMMATMIGNFQGGGIAGKVQFGSGWWFNDQKDGMQRQMEQLSQLGLLSQFVGMLTDSRSFLSYTRHEYFRRILCDMIGRWAENGEVPNDLSLLGPMVEDICFGNAKRYFEERA
;
A
#
# COMPACT_ATOMS: atom_id res chain seq x y z
N MET A 1 -31.46 13.56 -12.56
CA MET A 1 -30.04 13.33 -12.90
C MET A 1 -29.23 13.65 -11.63
N LYS A 2 -28.30 12.77 -11.21
CA LYS A 2 -27.45 13.05 -10.05
C LYS A 2 -26.38 14.07 -10.43
N ASN A 3 -26.13 15.04 -9.57
CA ASN A 3 -25.00 15.94 -9.73
C ASN A 3 -23.67 15.20 -9.48
N PHE A 4 -22.60 15.60 -10.17
CA PHE A 4 -21.27 15.05 -9.96
C PHE A 4 -20.82 15.31 -8.51
N LEU A 5 -20.27 14.30 -7.86
CA LEU A 5 -19.85 14.32 -6.45
C LEU A 5 -20.89 14.86 -5.46
N CYS A 6 -22.17 14.56 -5.69
CA CYS A 6 -23.19 14.78 -4.66
C CYS A 6 -22.94 13.88 -3.44
N GLU A 7 -23.70 14.08 -2.34
CA GLU A 7 -23.52 13.23 -1.14
C GLU A 7 -23.72 11.74 -1.42
N ASP A 8 -24.53 11.40 -2.46
CA ASP A 8 -24.76 10.03 -2.92
C ASP A 8 -23.88 9.63 -4.11
N PHE A 9 -22.71 10.26 -4.28
CA PHE A 9 -21.74 9.90 -5.30
C PHE A 9 -21.40 8.41 -5.22
N LEU A 10 -21.43 7.69 -6.35
CA LEU A 10 -21.24 6.24 -6.48
C LEU A 10 -22.31 5.36 -5.78
N LEU A 11 -23.28 5.90 -5.07
CA LEU A 11 -24.33 5.13 -4.40
C LEU A 11 -25.59 5.08 -5.29
N SER A 12 -25.88 3.92 -5.89
CA SER A 12 -26.91 3.79 -6.94
C SER A 12 -28.33 3.57 -6.41
N ASN A 13 -28.47 3.03 -5.19
CA ASN A 13 -29.75 2.60 -4.61
C ASN A 13 -29.90 3.01 -3.14
N GLU A 14 -31.08 2.79 -2.57
CA GLU A 14 -31.40 3.23 -1.20
C GLU A 14 -30.60 2.47 -0.14
N THR A 15 -30.50 1.16 -0.27
CA THR A 15 -29.74 0.33 0.67
C THR A 15 -28.26 0.73 0.69
N ALA A 16 -27.66 1.01 -0.48
CA ALA A 16 -26.29 1.51 -0.58
C ALA A 16 -26.11 2.85 0.15
N ARG A 17 -27.06 3.79 0.00
CA ARG A 17 -27.02 5.08 0.72
C ARG A 17 -27.07 4.90 2.22
N ARG A 18 -27.97 4.05 2.71
CA ARG A 18 -28.10 3.76 4.14
C ARG A 18 -26.84 3.07 4.68
N LEU A 19 -26.32 2.06 4.02
CA LEU A 19 -25.08 1.39 4.40
C LEU A 19 -23.91 2.38 4.49
N TYR A 20 -23.82 3.30 3.53
CA TYR A 20 -22.76 4.29 3.55
C TYR A 20 -22.94 5.33 4.65
N HIS A 21 -24.08 6.02 4.71
CA HIS A 21 -24.28 7.15 5.61
C HIS A 21 -24.45 6.73 7.09
N GLU A 22 -25.11 5.58 7.34
CA GLU A 22 -25.38 5.12 8.71
C GLU A 22 -24.22 4.29 9.29
N HIS A 23 -23.42 3.59 8.44
CA HIS A 23 -22.41 2.61 8.89
C HIS A 23 -20.98 2.95 8.44
N ALA A 24 -20.72 3.12 7.13
CA ALA A 24 -19.36 3.22 6.61
C ALA A 24 -18.72 4.60 6.82
N PHE A 25 -19.47 5.69 6.64
CA PHE A 25 -18.96 7.06 6.62
C PHE A 25 -18.24 7.46 7.91
N HIS A 26 -18.76 7.04 9.05
CA HIS A 26 -18.25 7.42 10.36
C HIS A 26 -17.09 6.57 10.87
N GLN A 27 -16.73 5.49 10.15
CA GLN A 27 -15.64 4.62 10.56
C GLN A 27 -14.31 5.36 10.51
N PRO A 28 -13.42 5.18 11.50
CA PRO A 28 -12.06 5.70 11.44
C PRO A 28 -11.27 5.10 10.27
N ILE A 29 -10.14 5.71 9.93
CA ILE A 29 -9.22 5.19 8.94
C ILE A 29 -8.10 4.43 9.65
N TYR A 30 -7.96 3.16 9.31
CA TYR A 30 -6.85 2.29 9.68
C TYR A 30 -6.04 1.99 8.41
N ASP A 31 -5.05 2.84 8.11
CA ASP A 31 -4.26 2.78 6.88
C ASP A 31 -3.01 1.93 7.09
N TYR A 32 -3.18 0.62 7.05
CA TYR A 32 -2.17 -0.35 7.44
C TYR A 32 -0.99 -0.50 6.45
N HIS A 33 -1.03 0.20 5.32
CA HIS A 33 0.09 0.29 4.39
C HIS A 33 0.03 1.59 3.57
N CYS A 34 1.06 2.41 3.73
CA CYS A 34 1.26 3.62 2.95
C CYS A 34 2.76 3.89 2.76
N HIS A 35 3.07 4.90 1.94
CA HIS A 35 4.42 5.40 1.69
C HIS A 35 4.61 6.83 2.19
N LEU A 36 3.85 7.26 3.20
CA LEU A 36 4.05 8.57 3.83
C LEU A 36 5.44 8.63 4.46
N ASN A 37 6.09 9.78 4.30
CA ASN A 37 7.37 10.03 4.93
C ASN A 37 7.19 10.30 6.44
N PRO A 38 7.68 9.43 7.34
CA PRO A 38 7.52 9.61 8.77
C PRO A 38 8.18 10.90 9.29
N ALA A 39 9.20 11.43 8.61
CA ALA A 39 9.82 12.71 8.96
C ALA A 39 8.83 13.88 8.84
N GLU A 40 7.96 13.87 7.82
CA GLU A 40 6.95 14.92 7.63
C GLU A 40 5.90 14.91 8.75
N VAL A 41 5.54 13.72 9.23
CA VAL A 41 4.63 13.58 10.37
C VAL A 41 5.32 13.99 11.68
N ALA A 42 6.57 13.56 11.90
CA ALA A 42 7.34 13.92 13.09
C ALA A 42 7.54 15.44 13.22
N GLN A 43 7.89 16.08 12.10
CA GLN A 43 8.12 17.54 12.02
C GLN A 43 6.83 18.33 11.91
N ASN A 44 5.69 17.65 11.75
CA ASN A 44 4.37 18.25 11.49
C ASN A 44 4.41 19.23 10.32
N ARG A 45 4.92 18.75 9.16
CA ARG A 45 5.16 19.56 7.96
C ARG A 45 3.95 20.44 7.62
N GLN A 46 4.19 21.72 7.42
CA GLN A 46 3.29 22.64 6.74
C GLN A 46 3.61 22.65 5.25
N PHE A 47 2.60 22.47 4.40
CA PHE A 47 2.78 22.53 2.95
C PHE A 47 2.63 23.95 2.47
N ASP A 48 3.54 24.41 1.59
CA ASP A 48 3.54 25.80 1.11
C ASP A 48 2.39 26.09 0.15
N ASN A 49 1.98 25.07 -0.63
CA ASN A 49 0.95 25.26 -1.65
C ASN A 49 0.33 23.93 -2.11
N LEU A 50 -0.79 24.01 -2.83
CA LEU A 50 -1.54 22.87 -3.36
C LEU A 50 -0.76 22.06 -4.41
N GLY A 51 0.09 22.72 -5.20
CA GLY A 51 0.94 22.02 -6.17
C GLY A 51 1.90 21.06 -5.49
N GLN A 52 2.50 21.48 -4.38
CA GLN A 52 3.43 20.69 -3.59
C GLN A 52 2.74 19.45 -3.00
N ILE A 53 1.66 19.62 -2.23
CA ILE A 53 0.98 18.50 -1.57
C ILE A 53 0.34 17.52 -2.57
N TRP A 54 0.00 17.98 -3.78
CA TRP A 54 -0.62 17.13 -4.81
C TRP A 54 0.35 16.38 -5.70
N LEU A 55 1.46 17.02 -6.08
CA LEU A 55 2.31 16.55 -7.18
C LEU A 55 3.66 16.02 -6.71
N GLU A 56 4.07 16.33 -5.49
CA GLU A 56 5.32 15.81 -4.94
C GLU A 56 5.21 14.29 -4.70
N GLY A 57 5.96 13.52 -5.46
CA GLY A 57 6.00 12.06 -5.34
C GLY A 57 4.81 11.29 -5.91
N ASP A 58 3.82 11.93 -6.53
CA ASP A 58 2.64 11.25 -7.07
C ASP A 58 2.83 10.78 -8.52
N HIS A 59 3.38 9.60 -8.69
CA HIS A 59 3.61 9.01 -10.01
C HIS A 59 2.32 8.64 -10.78
N TYR A 60 1.16 8.55 -10.14
CA TYR A 60 -0.14 8.41 -10.81
C TYR A 60 -0.49 9.67 -11.60
N LYS A 61 -0.40 10.83 -10.96
CA LYS A 61 -0.66 12.13 -11.58
C LYS A 61 0.36 12.42 -12.68
N TRP A 62 1.65 12.14 -12.44
CA TRP A 62 2.72 12.30 -13.44
C TRP A 62 2.46 11.47 -14.70
N ARG A 63 2.01 10.22 -14.54
CA ARG A 63 1.63 9.36 -15.67
C ARG A 63 0.48 9.95 -16.48
N GLY A 64 -0.55 10.50 -15.83
CA GLY A 64 -1.67 11.20 -16.45
C GLY A 64 -1.22 12.43 -17.22
N MET A 65 -0.35 13.26 -16.61
CA MET A 65 0.20 14.47 -17.24
C MET A 65 1.02 14.13 -18.51
N ARG A 66 1.86 13.09 -18.46
CA ARG A 66 2.61 12.62 -19.66
C ARG A 66 1.67 12.15 -20.76
N SER A 67 0.61 11.42 -20.40
CA SER A 67 -0.40 10.97 -21.36
C SER A 67 -1.14 12.15 -22.02
N ALA A 68 -1.29 13.27 -21.30
CA ALA A 68 -1.85 14.51 -21.82
C ALA A 68 -0.82 15.37 -22.63
N GLY A 69 0.40 14.87 -22.83
CA GLY A 69 1.44 15.57 -23.60
C GLY A 69 2.13 16.71 -22.85
N ILE A 70 2.07 16.73 -21.52
CA ILE A 70 2.77 17.74 -20.71
C ILE A 70 4.29 17.45 -20.74
N GLU A 71 5.07 18.49 -20.93
CA GLU A 71 6.54 18.40 -20.92
C GLU A 71 7.07 18.04 -19.53
N GLU A 72 8.13 17.20 -19.47
CA GLU A 72 8.69 16.70 -18.22
C GLU A 72 9.14 17.79 -17.27
N ARG A 73 9.56 18.96 -17.77
CA ARG A 73 9.89 20.14 -16.98
C ARG A 73 8.72 20.59 -16.06
N LEU A 74 7.49 20.42 -16.55
CA LEU A 74 6.24 20.78 -15.82
C LEU A 74 5.70 19.60 -14.97
N ILE A 75 6.40 18.47 -14.91
CA ILE A 75 6.00 17.29 -14.15
C ILE A 75 6.97 17.05 -12.99
N THR A 76 8.17 16.58 -13.30
CA THR A 76 9.22 16.29 -12.30
C THR A 76 10.42 17.24 -12.39
N GLY A 77 10.48 18.11 -13.42
CA GLY A 77 11.60 19.02 -13.63
C GLY A 77 11.54 20.30 -12.77
N ASP A 78 12.19 21.33 -13.23
CA ASP A 78 12.53 22.57 -12.49
C ASP A 78 11.48 23.69 -12.59
N ALA A 79 10.31 23.44 -13.18
CA ALA A 79 9.23 24.42 -13.21
C ALA A 79 8.72 24.76 -11.78
N SER A 80 8.16 25.95 -11.62
CA SER A 80 7.55 26.35 -10.34
C SER A 80 6.37 25.44 -9.98
N ASP A 81 6.08 25.32 -8.68
CA ASP A 81 4.91 24.56 -8.20
C ASP A 81 3.62 25.05 -8.83
N TYR A 82 3.48 26.36 -9.05
CA TYR A 82 2.32 26.94 -9.71
C TYR A 82 2.23 26.52 -11.19
N ASP A 83 3.33 26.50 -11.93
CA ASP A 83 3.33 26.05 -13.33
C ASP A 83 2.99 24.57 -13.45
N LYS A 84 3.52 23.73 -12.56
CA LYS A 84 3.18 22.32 -12.45
C LYS A 84 1.70 22.12 -12.11
N TYR A 85 1.19 22.89 -11.15
CA TYR A 85 -0.21 22.90 -10.79
C TYR A 85 -1.12 23.30 -11.97
N MET A 86 -0.76 24.33 -12.72
CA MET A 86 -1.51 24.76 -13.91
C MET A 86 -1.46 23.70 -15.04
N ALA A 87 -0.36 22.98 -15.16
CA ALA A 87 -0.25 21.83 -16.07
C ALA A 87 -1.17 20.67 -15.62
N TRP A 88 -1.29 20.44 -14.31
CA TRP A 88 -2.26 19.49 -13.74
C TRP A 88 -3.70 19.95 -14.01
N ALA A 89 -4.01 21.24 -13.86
CA ALA A 89 -5.33 21.81 -14.17
C ALA A 89 -5.74 21.60 -15.64
N LYS A 90 -4.77 21.64 -16.57
CA LYS A 90 -4.99 21.32 -17.99
C LYS A 90 -5.22 19.83 -18.23
N THR A 91 -4.65 18.99 -17.37
CA THR A 91 -4.71 17.53 -17.50
C THR A 91 -6.02 16.97 -16.97
N VAL A 92 -6.51 17.45 -15.80
CA VAL A 92 -7.68 16.87 -15.11
C VAL A 92 -8.92 16.74 -15.98
N PRO A 93 -9.35 17.75 -16.79
CA PRO A 93 -10.49 17.57 -17.68
C PRO A 93 -10.35 16.42 -18.68
N GLN A 94 -9.12 16.02 -19.00
CA GLN A 94 -8.84 14.92 -19.92
C GLN A 94 -8.87 13.54 -19.21
N THR A 95 -8.96 13.51 -17.89
CA THR A 95 -9.00 12.28 -17.09
C THR A 95 -10.42 11.74 -16.87
N LEU A 96 -11.44 12.20 -17.61
CA LEU A 96 -12.80 11.64 -17.54
C LEU A 96 -12.78 10.13 -17.80
N GLY A 97 -13.35 9.36 -16.85
CA GLY A 97 -13.28 7.89 -16.86
C GLY A 97 -12.05 7.30 -16.15
N ASN A 98 -11.03 8.09 -15.88
CA ASN A 98 -9.88 7.70 -15.06
C ASN A 98 -10.15 8.04 -13.58
N PRO A 99 -9.72 7.22 -12.60
CA PRO A 99 -9.94 7.49 -11.17
C PRO A 99 -9.36 8.85 -10.71
N LEU A 100 -8.33 9.37 -11.35
CA LEU A 100 -7.74 10.67 -11.04
C LEU A 100 -8.76 11.82 -11.11
N TYR A 101 -9.79 11.72 -11.97
CA TYR A 101 -10.87 12.70 -12.01
C TYR A 101 -11.69 12.72 -10.71
N HIS A 102 -12.05 11.52 -10.23
CA HIS A 102 -12.79 11.37 -8.98
C HIS A 102 -11.92 11.75 -7.77
N TRP A 103 -10.70 11.26 -7.69
CA TRP A 103 -9.82 11.49 -6.55
C TRP A 103 -9.46 12.96 -6.39
N THR A 104 -9.08 13.64 -7.48
CA THR A 104 -8.78 15.09 -7.45
C THR A 104 -9.94 15.91 -6.88
N HIS A 105 -11.17 15.61 -7.30
CA HIS A 105 -12.33 16.33 -6.81
C HIS A 105 -12.76 15.92 -5.40
N LEU A 106 -12.51 14.66 -4.97
CA LEU A 106 -12.70 14.24 -3.57
C LEU A 106 -11.67 14.92 -2.64
N GLU A 107 -10.42 15.03 -3.09
CA GLU A 107 -9.35 15.72 -2.38
C GLU A 107 -9.67 17.22 -2.19
N LEU A 108 -10.28 17.87 -3.18
CA LEU A 108 -10.80 19.23 -3.05
C LEU A 108 -12.01 19.33 -2.14
N ARG A 109 -12.90 18.37 -2.22
CA ARG A 109 -14.17 18.38 -1.49
C ARG A 109 -13.96 18.18 0.01
N ARG A 110 -13.23 17.12 0.42
CA ARG A 110 -13.21 16.73 1.83
C ARG A 110 -12.37 17.63 2.72
N PRO A 111 -11.06 17.77 2.52
CA PRO A 111 -10.30 18.69 3.38
C PRO A 111 -10.60 20.16 3.07
N PHE A 112 -10.73 20.55 1.79
CA PHE A 112 -10.84 21.96 1.43
C PHE A 112 -12.28 22.50 1.34
N GLY A 113 -13.30 21.63 1.34
CA GLY A 113 -14.72 22.06 1.28
C GLY A 113 -15.15 22.64 -0.08
N ILE A 114 -14.40 22.37 -1.16
CA ILE A 114 -14.75 22.82 -2.52
C ILE A 114 -15.71 21.82 -3.14
N THR A 115 -17.01 22.14 -3.11
CA THR A 115 -18.07 21.19 -3.49
C THR A 115 -18.73 21.47 -4.82
N ASN A 116 -18.67 22.72 -5.30
CA ASN A 116 -19.47 23.17 -6.45
C ASN A 116 -18.61 23.67 -7.62
N THR A 117 -17.29 23.51 -7.54
CA THR A 117 -16.35 24.01 -8.56
C THR A 117 -15.56 22.82 -9.11
N LEU A 118 -15.63 22.61 -10.43
CA LEU A 118 -14.80 21.62 -11.10
C LEU A 118 -13.38 22.17 -11.27
N PHE A 119 -12.40 21.30 -11.15
CA PHE A 119 -10.99 21.67 -11.36
C PHE A 119 -10.65 21.62 -12.85
N CYS A 120 -10.36 22.78 -13.39
CA CYS A 120 -9.97 22.98 -14.79
C CYS A 120 -9.17 24.30 -14.91
N PRO A 121 -8.58 24.64 -16.09
CA PRO A 121 -7.81 25.87 -16.25
C PRO A 121 -8.54 27.15 -15.84
N ASP A 122 -9.85 27.24 -16.11
CA ASP A 122 -10.64 28.45 -15.83
C ASP A 122 -10.91 28.67 -14.34
N THR A 123 -10.85 27.62 -13.53
CA THR A 123 -11.13 27.68 -12.08
C THR A 123 -9.86 27.50 -11.23
N ALA A 124 -8.76 27.11 -11.87
CA ALA A 124 -7.53 26.73 -11.18
C ALA A 124 -6.97 27.86 -10.29
N GLU A 125 -6.95 29.11 -10.77
CA GLU A 125 -6.43 30.22 -10.00
C GLU A 125 -7.25 30.47 -8.73
N GLN A 126 -8.58 30.43 -8.83
CA GLN A 126 -9.47 30.56 -7.68
C GLN A 126 -9.22 29.42 -6.66
N ILE A 127 -9.14 28.19 -7.12
CA ILE A 127 -8.90 27.01 -6.26
C ILE A 127 -7.52 27.08 -5.61
N TRP A 128 -6.50 27.52 -6.34
CA TRP A 128 -5.15 27.75 -5.81
C TRP A 128 -5.18 28.67 -4.59
N HIS A 129 -5.80 29.83 -4.71
CA HIS A 129 -5.89 30.78 -3.60
C HIS A 129 -6.68 30.23 -2.42
N GLN A 130 -7.85 29.64 -2.66
CA GLN A 130 -8.69 29.08 -1.60
C GLN A 130 -8.01 27.94 -0.83
N CYS A 131 -7.31 27.04 -1.55
CA CYS A 131 -6.61 25.93 -0.91
C CYS A 131 -5.36 26.40 -0.16
N ASN A 132 -4.59 27.32 -0.74
CA ASN A 132 -3.36 27.82 -0.10
C ASN A 132 -3.65 28.64 1.16
N GLU A 133 -4.75 29.41 1.20
CA GLU A 133 -5.22 30.07 2.43
C GLU A 133 -5.48 29.05 3.55
N ARG A 134 -6.06 27.87 3.22
CA ARG A 134 -6.28 26.80 4.19
C ARG A 134 -4.98 26.07 4.54
N LEU A 135 -4.14 25.77 3.56
CA LEU A 135 -2.83 25.14 3.79
C LEU A 135 -1.93 25.94 4.73
N ALA A 136 -2.13 27.26 4.84
CA ALA A 136 -1.41 28.11 5.77
C ALA A 136 -1.89 27.99 7.23
N THR A 137 -2.96 27.25 7.50
CA THR A 137 -3.52 27.07 8.85
C THR A 137 -3.00 25.80 9.54
N PRO A 138 -2.99 25.75 10.89
CA PRO A 138 -2.52 24.56 11.62
C PRO A 138 -3.30 23.28 11.33
N GLU A 139 -4.55 23.38 10.92
CA GLU A 139 -5.40 22.23 10.59
C GLU A 139 -4.96 21.53 9.30
N PHE A 140 -4.12 22.18 8.48
CA PHE A 140 -3.63 21.64 7.21
C PHE A 140 -2.14 21.30 7.22
N THR A 141 -1.56 21.13 8.40
CA THR A 141 -0.28 20.43 8.55
C THR A 141 -0.44 18.93 8.28
N ALA A 142 0.65 18.21 8.12
CA ALA A 142 0.64 16.74 7.97
C ALA A 142 -0.22 16.06 9.03
N ARG A 143 -0.03 16.40 10.30
CA ARG A 143 -0.83 15.85 11.43
C ARG A 143 -2.26 16.36 11.42
N GLY A 144 -2.48 17.63 11.12
CA GLY A 144 -3.81 18.23 11.05
C GLY A 144 -4.70 17.55 10.01
N ILE A 145 -4.18 17.24 8.83
CA ILE A 145 -4.91 16.52 7.78
C ILE A 145 -5.24 15.09 8.25
N MET A 146 -4.31 14.37 8.87
CA MET A 146 -4.57 13.03 9.40
C MET A 146 -5.71 13.05 10.44
N GLN A 147 -5.72 14.04 11.33
CA GLN A 147 -6.77 14.19 12.33
C GLN A 147 -8.12 14.56 11.71
N GLN A 148 -8.17 15.51 10.75
CA GLN A 148 -9.39 15.86 10.03
C GLN A 148 -10.01 14.67 9.31
N MET A 149 -9.17 13.79 8.75
CA MET A 149 -9.61 12.60 8.03
C MET A 149 -9.92 11.41 8.96
N ASN A 150 -9.90 11.61 10.28
CA ASN A 150 -10.18 10.58 11.28
C ASN A 150 -9.25 9.34 11.14
N VAL A 151 -7.97 9.58 10.85
CA VAL A 151 -6.95 8.53 10.81
C VAL A 151 -6.58 8.15 12.23
N VAL A 152 -6.59 6.87 12.55
CA VAL A 152 -6.17 6.35 13.86
C VAL A 152 -4.86 5.58 13.80
N MET A 153 -4.51 5.07 12.62
CA MET A 153 -3.25 4.38 12.39
C MET A 153 -2.78 4.57 10.94
N ALA A 154 -1.49 4.75 10.75
CA ALA A 154 -0.80 4.70 9.46
C ALA A 154 0.43 3.78 9.58
N GLY A 155 0.50 2.75 8.71
CA GLY A 155 1.66 1.88 8.56
C GLY A 155 2.53 2.38 7.42
N THR A 156 3.74 2.85 7.73
CA THR A 156 4.71 3.33 6.74
C THR A 156 5.46 2.16 6.06
N THR A 157 6.42 2.45 5.21
CA THR A 157 7.24 1.43 4.55
C THR A 157 8.71 1.77 4.77
N ASP A 158 9.42 0.91 5.51
CA ASP A 158 10.73 1.23 6.08
C ASP A 158 11.75 0.12 5.82
N ASP A 159 12.97 0.51 5.50
CA ASP A 159 14.06 -0.43 5.21
C ASP A 159 14.68 -0.96 6.52
N PRO A 160 15.13 -2.23 6.58
CA PRO A 160 15.85 -2.79 7.72
C PRO A 160 16.98 -1.93 8.30
N ILE A 161 17.61 -1.10 7.48
CA ILE A 161 18.72 -0.21 7.92
C ILE A 161 18.24 1.11 8.54
N ASP A 162 16.95 1.43 8.49
CA ASP A 162 16.43 2.70 8.99
C ASP A 162 16.50 2.81 10.51
N SER A 163 16.86 3.99 11.00
CA SER A 163 17.02 4.26 12.45
C SER A 163 15.68 4.33 13.20
N LEU A 164 14.58 4.60 12.51
CA LEU A 164 13.23 4.80 13.04
C LEU A 164 13.11 5.98 14.03
N GLU A 165 14.03 6.93 14.00
CA GLU A 165 14.02 8.10 14.90
C GLU A 165 12.74 8.93 14.80
N HIS A 166 12.17 9.03 13.61
CA HIS A 166 10.92 9.76 13.40
C HIS A 166 9.71 9.05 13.99
N HIS A 167 9.65 7.72 13.86
CA HIS A 167 8.60 6.90 14.50
C HIS A 167 8.67 7.02 16.03
N LYS A 168 9.91 6.98 16.57
CA LYS A 168 10.13 7.18 18.00
C LYS A 168 9.66 8.56 18.45
N ALA A 169 10.04 9.62 17.73
CA ALA A 169 9.62 10.98 18.07
C ALA A 169 8.11 11.17 18.02
N ILE A 170 7.43 10.54 17.06
CA ILE A 170 5.95 10.56 16.97
C ILE A 170 5.32 9.81 18.16
N ALA A 171 5.86 8.65 18.50
CA ALA A 171 5.34 7.82 19.59
C ALA A 171 5.53 8.46 20.97
N GLU A 172 6.53 9.30 21.15
CA GLU A 172 6.84 10.05 22.39
C GLU A 172 6.03 11.36 22.51
N ASP A 173 5.28 11.76 21.49
CA ASP A 173 4.50 13.02 21.46
C ASP A 173 3.05 12.77 21.86
N ASP A 174 2.73 12.96 23.12
CA ASP A 174 1.38 12.80 23.69
C ASP A 174 0.33 13.78 23.11
N THR A 175 0.74 14.76 22.31
CA THR A 175 -0.19 15.73 21.69
C THR A 175 -0.76 15.20 20.37
N PHE A 176 -0.23 14.08 19.85
CA PHE A 176 -0.66 13.48 18.60
C PHE A 176 -1.12 12.02 18.80
N ASN A 177 -2.39 11.77 18.60
CA ASN A 177 -3.02 10.48 18.93
C ASN A 177 -3.04 9.46 17.79
N VAL A 178 -2.56 9.80 16.59
CA VAL A 178 -2.50 8.85 15.47
C VAL A 178 -1.25 7.97 15.63
N LYS A 179 -1.45 6.66 15.61
CA LYS A 179 -0.34 5.70 15.61
C LYS A 179 0.33 5.71 14.23
N VAL A 180 1.61 6.08 14.14
CA VAL A 180 2.41 5.92 12.92
C VAL A 180 3.45 4.86 13.20
N LEU A 181 3.26 3.69 12.59
CA LEU A 181 4.04 2.49 12.87
C LEU A 181 4.90 2.12 11.66
N PRO A 182 6.17 1.70 11.87
CA PRO A 182 6.99 1.22 10.78
C PRO A 182 6.46 -0.12 10.27
N SER A 183 6.61 -0.35 8.97
CA SER A 183 6.46 -1.68 8.36
C SER A 183 7.80 -2.11 7.77
N TRP A 184 8.19 -3.32 8.06
CA TRP A 184 9.45 -3.94 7.69
C TRP A 184 9.50 -4.32 6.21
N ARG A 185 10.38 -3.71 5.40
CA ARG A 185 10.53 -4.01 3.96
C ARG A 185 11.96 -4.48 3.62
N PRO A 186 12.25 -5.77 3.74
CA PRO A 186 13.59 -6.34 3.62
C PRO A 186 13.96 -6.74 2.18
N ASP A 187 13.30 -6.26 1.15
CA ASP A 187 13.45 -6.74 -0.23
C ASP A 187 14.90 -6.82 -0.68
N LYS A 188 15.73 -5.85 -0.31
CA LYS A 188 17.15 -5.80 -0.67
C LYS A 188 17.98 -6.91 -0.02
N ALA A 189 17.48 -7.53 1.05
CA ALA A 189 18.19 -8.59 1.77
C ALA A 189 18.02 -9.97 1.10
N PHE A 190 16.96 -10.19 0.31
CA PHE A 190 16.73 -11.46 -0.37
C PHE A 190 16.82 -11.40 -1.90
N LYS A 191 16.80 -10.20 -2.50
CA LYS A 191 17.00 -10.00 -3.94
C LYS A 191 18.50 -10.00 -4.26
N ILE A 192 19.13 -11.16 -4.12
CA ILE A 192 20.59 -11.35 -4.28
C ILE A 192 21.10 -10.99 -5.69
N GLU A 193 20.23 -10.98 -6.68
CA GLU A 193 20.53 -10.61 -8.06
C GLU A 193 20.77 -9.10 -8.25
N LEU A 194 20.37 -8.24 -7.33
CA LEU A 194 20.50 -6.79 -7.46
C LEU A 194 21.98 -6.37 -7.44
N ASP A 195 22.38 -5.48 -8.33
CA ASP A 195 23.74 -4.95 -8.38
C ASP A 195 24.18 -4.31 -7.05
N LEU A 196 23.25 -3.67 -6.35
CA LEU A 196 23.49 -3.03 -5.05
C LEU A 196 23.56 -4.01 -3.86
N PHE A 197 23.38 -5.34 -4.09
CA PHE A 197 23.26 -6.31 -2.99
C PHE A 197 24.47 -6.32 -2.04
N ALA A 198 25.70 -6.33 -2.58
CA ALA A 198 26.90 -6.36 -1.76
C ALA A 198 27.05 -5.08 -0.89
N ASP A 199 26.76 -3.92 -1.49
CA ASP A 199 26.78 -2.64 -0.76
C ASP A 199 25.68 -2.60 0.32
N TYR A 200 24.53 -3.20 0.04
CA TYR A 200 23.44 -3.31 1.01
C TYR A 200 23.81 -4.23 2.18
N MET A 201 24.44 -5.38 1.93
CA MET A 201 24.93 -6.28 2.97
C MET A 201 25.92 -5.57 3.91
N HIS A 202 26.83 -4.74 3.34
CA HIS A 202 27.74 -3.94 4.14
C HIS A 202 26.98 -2.97 5.07
N LYS A 203 26.03 -2.20 4.53
CA LYS A 203 25.22 -1.24 5.32
C LYS A 203 24.38 -1.93 6.39
N LEU A 204 23.76 -3.07 6.05
CA LEU A 204 23.01 -3.87 7.02
C LEU A 204 23.90 -4.37 8.14
N GLY A 205 25.12 -4.83 7.80
CA GLY A 205 26.13 -5.26 8.75
C GLY A 205 26.57 -4.13 9.69
N GLU A 206 26.79 -2.93 9.16
CA GLU A 206 27.13 -1.74 9.96
C GLU A 206 26.05 -1.41 11.00
N VAL A 207 24.76 -1.32 10.58
CA VAL A 207 23.67 -0.97 11.51
C VAL A 207 23.33 -2.10 12.50
N ALA A 208 23.65 -3.35 12.14
CA ALA A 208 23.48 -4.52 13.01
C ALA A 208 24.71 -4.81 13.89
N ASP A 209 25.85 -4.14 13.64
CA ASP A 209 27.14 -4.45 14.28
C ASP A 209 27.49 -5.95 14.11
N ILE A 210 27.43 -6.43 12.86
CA ILE A 210 27.75 -7.80 12.43
C ILE A 210 28.43 -7.73 11.07
N GLU A 211 29.61 -8.33 10.94
CA GLU A 211 30.22 -8.50 9.62
C GLU A 211 29.58 -9.69 8.89
N ILE A 212 28.81 -9.40 7.84
CA ILE A 212 28.08 -10.43 7.08
C ILE A 212 29.04 -11.09 6.08
N ARG A 213 29.45 -12.32 6.39
CA ARG A 213 30.32 -13.17 5.54
C ARG A 213 29.64 -14.50 5.19
N ARG A 214 28.79 -14.99 6.07
CA ARG A 214 28.05 -16.24 5.95
C ARG A 214 26.56 -16.00 6.03
N PHE A 215 25.79 -16.97 5.60
CA PHE A 215 24.33 -16.92 5.63
C PHE A 215 23.79 -16.69 7.05
N ASP A 216 24.37 -17.36 8.06
CA ASP A 216 23.98 -17.19 9.47
C ASP A 216 24.30 -15.78 10.01
N ASP A 217 25.36 -15.14 9.52
CA ASP A 217 25.64 -13.72 9.87
C ASP A 217 24.53 -12.79 9.33
N LEU A 218 24.05 -13.06 8.11
CA LEU A 218 22.92 -12.32 7.53
C LEU A 218 21.65 -12.50 8.35
N LEU A 219 21.30 -13.75 8.72
CA LEU A 219 20.14 -14.03 9.55
C LEU A 219 20.24 -13.37 10.91
N SER A 220 21.43 -13.39 11.53
CA SER A 220 21.69 -12.73 12.80
C SER A 220 21.55 -11.21 12.71
N ALA A 221 22.02 -10.60 11.61
CA ALA A 221 21.86 -9.17 11.36
C ALA A 221 20.37 -8.80 11.19
N LEU A 222 19.64 -9.57 10.40
CA LEU A 222 18.19 -9.37 10.21
C LEU A 222 17.43 -9.55 11.53
N ASP A 223 17.78 -10.52 12.38
CA ASP A 223 17.13 -10.75 13.67
C ASP A 223 17.31 -9.57 14.63
N LYS A 224 18.52 -9.00 14.69
CA LYS A 224 18.77 -7.77 15.46
C LYS A 224 17.91 -6.60 14.97
N ARG A 225 17.73 -6.48 13.65
CA ARG A 225 16.92 -5.41 13.06
C ARG A 225 15.42 -5.65 13.24
N LEU A 226 14.96 -6.90 13.17
CA LEU A 226 13.57 -7.28 13.52
C LEU A 226 13.25 -6.90 14.96
N ALA A 227 14.14 -7.19 15.91
CA ALA A 227 13.97 -6.79 17.31
C ALA A 227 13.92 -5.27 17.47
N HIS A 228 14.72 -4.52 16.69
CA HIS A 228 14.68 -3.06 16.68
C HIS A 228 13.32 -2.54 16.18
N PHE A 229 12.79 -3.10 15.09
CA PHE A 229 11.48 -2.72 14.54
C PHE A 229 10.33 -3.09 15.49
N ASP A 230 10.36 -4.28 16.09
CA ASP A 230 9.33 -4.70 17.08
C ASP A 230 9.31 -3.75 18.30
N ALA A 231 10.48 -3.32 18.79
CA ALA A 231 10.59 -2.35 19.86
C ALA A 231 10.01 -0.97 19.50
N HIS A 232 9.96 -0.62 18.20
CA HIS A 232 9.32 0.60 17.69
C HIS A 232 7.85 0.40 17.26
N GLY A 233 7.25 -0.72 17.64
CA GLY A 233 5.82 -0.97 17.43
C GLY A 233 5.46 -1.56 16.07
N CYS A 234 6.42 -2.01 15.27
CA CYS A 234 6.16 -2.70 14.01
C CYS A 234 5.18 -3.87 14.17
N ARG A 235 4.25 -4.02 13.22
CA ARG A 235 3.20 -5.06 13.22
C ARG A 235 3.08 -5.73 11.86
N ALA A 236 3.81 -5.26 10.87
CA ALA A 236 3.71 -5.77 9.51
C ALA A 236 5.07 -5.82 8.83
N ALA A 237 5.23 -6.83 7.99
CA ALA A 237 6.25 -6.87 6.94
C ALA A 237 5.58 -6.61 5.60
N ASP A 238 6.26 -5.90 4.72
CA ASP A 238 5.83 -5.60 3.35
C ASP A 238 6.91 -6.05 2.38
N HIS A 239 6.51 -6.73 1.32
CA HIS A 239 7.41 -7.26 0.29
C HIS A 239 6.91 -6.86 -1.09
N GLY A 240 7.74 -6.16 -1.87
CA GLY A 240 7.52 -5.92 -3.30
C GLY A 240 8.15 -7.04 -4.13
N ILE A 241 7.33 -7.94 -4.65
CA ILE A 241 7.78 -9.13 -5.38
C ILE A 241 7.38 -9.01 -6.85
N GLU A 242 8.31 -8.55 -7.69
CA GLU A 242 8.08 -8.47 -9.13
C GLU A 242 7.90 -9.86 -9.74
N ILE A 243 8.68 -10.82 -9.23
CA ILE A 243 8.68 -12.23 -9.67
C ILE A 243 8.72 -13.10 -8.43
N VAL A 244 7.67 -13.87 -8.19
CA VAL A 244 7.73 -14.91 -7.15
C VAL A 244 8.73 -15.97 -7.60
N ARG A 245 9.73 -16.19 -6.76
CA ARG A 245 10.74 -17.23 -6.97
C ARG A 245 10.59 -18.30 -5.90
N TYR A 246 10.66 -19.54 -6.31
CA TYR A 246 10.75 -20.68 -5.43
C TYR A 246 11.76 -21.68 -5.97
N ALA A 247 12.62 -22.16 -5.10
CA ALA A 247 13.46 -23.34 -5.33
C ALA A 247 13.68 -24.05 -4.00
N PRO A 248 13.90 -25.37 -3.99
CA PRO A 248 14.22 -26.08 -2.77
C PRO A 248 15.42 -25.45 -2.05
N ILE A 249 15.29 -25.27 -0.75
CA ILE A 249 16.33 -24.64 0.07
C ILE A 249 17.54 -25.57 0.14
N PRO A 250 18.74 -25.14 -0.31
CA PRO A 250 19.94 -25.97 -0.27
C PRO A 250 20.52 -26.02 1.15
N SER A 251 21.65 -26.73 1.30
CA SER A 251 22.35 -26.79 2.57
C SER A 251 22.88 -25.39 2.99
N GLU A 252 23.10 -25.19 4.28
CA GLU A 252 23.72 -23.96 4.80
C GLU A 252 25.08 -23.69 4.16
N ALA A 253 25.90 -24.73 3.94
CA ALA A 253 27.17 -24.60 3.26
C ALA A 253 27.06 -24.11 1.82
N ASP A 254 26.01 -24.53 1.11
CA ASP A 254 25.72 -24.01 -0.25
C ASP A 254 25.25 -22.57 -0.21
N LEU A 255 24.41 -22.18 0.76
CA LEU A 255 23.98 -20.80 0.96
C LEU A 255 25.16 -19.88 1.32
N ASP A 256 26.09 -20.33 2.16
CA ASP A 256 27.34 -19.63 2.45
C ASP A 256 28.18 -19.42 1.18
N ALA A 257 28.29 -20.44 0.34
CA ALA A 257 29.03 -20.36 -0.91
C ALA A 257 28.36 -19.40 -1.91
N LEU A 258 27.03 -19.40 -2.03
CA LEU A 258 26.28 -18.47 -2.86
C LEU A 258 26.51 -17.02 -2.40
N LEU A 259 26.36 -16.77 -1.11
CA LEU A 259 26.56 -15.44 -0.53
C LEU A 259 28.00 -14.94 -0.75
N ALA A 260 29.01 -15.77 -0.50
CA ALA A 260 30.43 -15.41 -0.67
C ALA A 260 30.75 -15.07 -2.14
N ARG A 261 30.24 -15.85 -3.11
CA ARG A 261 30.38 -15.59 -4.53
C ARG A 261 29.74 -14.26 -4.93
N ARG A 262 28.51 -14.01 -4.45
CA ARG A 262 27.82 -12.76 -4.76
C ARG A 262 28.53 -11.54 -4.14
N LEU A 263 29.00 -11.65 -2.91
CA LEU A 263 29.78 -10.58 -2.25
C LEU A 263 31.11 -10.29 -2.96
N SER A 264 31.69 -11.28 -3.65
CA SER A 264 32.87 -11.05 -4.51
C SER A 264 32.56 -10.47 -5.88
N GLY A 265 31.27 -10.19 -6.18
CA GLY A 265 30.83 -9.58 -7.43
C GLY A 265 30.43 -10.59 -8.54
N GLU A 266 30.36 -11.88 -8.23
CA GLU A 266 29.94 -12.89 -9.21
C GLU A 266 28.42 -12.78 -9.50
N VAL A 267 28.04 -12.98 -10.76
CA VAL A 267 26.64 -13.07 -11.17
C VAL A 267 26.16 -14.51 -10.98
N LEU A 268 25.11 -14.68 -10.18
CA LEU A 268 24.51 -15.98 -9.91
C LEU A 268 23.47 -16.34 -10.98
N SER A 269 23.24 -17.65 -11.16
CA SER A 269 22.16 -18.15 -12.02
C SER A 269 20.77 -17.87 -11.40
N GLU A 270 19.72 -17.92 -12.24
CA GLU A 270 18.33 -17.74 -11.77
C GLU A 270 17.96 -18.78 -10.68
N LEU A 271 18.42 -20.01 -10.81
CA LEU A 271 18.18 -21.06 -9.80
C LEU A 271 18.85 -20.71 -8.46
N GLU A 272 20.12 -20.30 -8.49
CA GLU A 272 20.86 -19.91 -7.29
C GLU A 272 20.23 -18.68 -6.61
N CYS A 273 19.79 -17.70 -7.38
CA CYS A 273 19.03 -16.56 -6.87
C CYS A 273 17.70 -17.01 -6.23
N ALA A 274 16.98 -17.93 -6.86
CA ALA A 274 15.73 -18.47 -6.32
C ALA A 274 15.97 -19.24 -5.02
N GLN A 275 17.01 -20.07 -4.94
CA GLN A 275 17.38 -20.82 -3.73
C GLN A 275 17.67 -19.89 -2.56
N PHE A 276 18.51 -18.88 -2.77
CA PHE A 276 18.86 -17.91 -1.74
C PHE A 276 17.63 -17.11 -1.31
N SER A 277 16.86 -16.57 -2.27
CA SER A 277 15.67 -15.79 -2.01
C SER A 277 14.61 -16.58 -1.22
N THR A 278 14.38 -17.86 -1.60
CA THR A 278 13.46 -18.75 -0.87
C THR A 278 13.92 -18.94 0.56
N ALA A 279 15.21 -19.26 0.79
CA ALA A 279 15.75 -19.48 2.13
C ALA A 279 15.54 -18.27 3.05
N VAL A 280 15.86 -17.06 2.57
CA VAL A 280 15.69 -15.85 3.36
C VAL A 280 14.22 -15.53 3.60
N GLN A 281 13.35 -15.62 2.57
CA GLN A 281 11.92 -15.32 2.72
C GLN A 281 11.20 -16.29 3.66
N VAL A 282 11.51 -17.59 3.58
CA VAL A 282 10.94 -18.59 4.49
C VAL A 282 11.39 -18.34 5.93
N TRP A 283 12.67 -18.06 6.14
CA TRP A 283 13.16 -17.71 7.47
C TRP A 283 12.49 -16.46 8.02
N LEU A 284 12.40 -15.40 7.22
CA LEU A 284 11.70 -14.16 7.61
C LEU A 284 10.23 -14.40 7.94
N GLY A 285 9.50 -15.15 7.10
CA GLY A 285 8.09 -15.44 7.34
C GLY A 285 7.87 -16.19 8.67
N LYS A 286 8.72 -17.16 9.00
CA LYS A 286 8.67 -17.84 10.29
C LYS A 286 8.97 -16.88 11.45
N ARG A 287 9.91 -15.94 11.29
CA ARG A 287 10.17 -14.90 12.29
C ARG A 287 8.97 -13.96 12.46
N TYR A 288 8.26 -13.60 11.38
CA TYR A 288 7.03 -12.80 11.47
C TYR A 288 5.93 -13.53 12.25
N ALA A 289 5.78 -14.85 12.04
CA ALA A 289 4.84 -15.65 12.82
C ALA A 289 5.17 -15.62 14.32
N GLN A 290 6.44 -15.76 14.68
CA GLN A 290 6.91 -15.72 16.07
C GLN A 290 6.71 -14.34 16.73
N LEU A 291 6.84 -13.24 15.96
CA LEU A 291 6.60 -11.87 16.41
C LEU A 291 5.12 -11.49 16.41
N GLY A 292 4.25 -12.30 15.80
CA GLY A 292 2.83 -12.01 15.60
C GLY A 292 2.60 -10.89 14.58
N TRP A 293 3.54 -10.68 13.64
CA TRP A 293 3.42 -9.70 12.56
C TRP A 293 2.60 -10.23 11.39
N VAL A 294 2.04 -9.32 10.61
CA VAL A 294 1.35 -9.61 9.35
C VAL A 294 2.37 -9.55 8.21
N MET A 295 2.41 -10.55 7.36
CA MET A 295 3.20 -10.55 6.12
C MET A 295 2.35 -10.05 4.95
N GLN A 296 2.82 -9.03 4.23
CA GLN A 296 2.17 -8.49 3.04
C GLN A 296 3.03 -8.77 1.81
N LEU A 297 2.46 -9.42 0.78
CA LEU A 297 3.15 -9.76 -0.45
C LEU A 297 2.51 -9.03 -1.63
N HIS A 298 3.19 -8.01 -2.17
CA HIS A 298 2.79 -7.23 -3.34
C HIS A 298 3.41 -7.83 -4.60
N ILE A 299 2.61 -8.51 -5.44
CA ILE A 299 3.10 -9.40 -6.49
C ILE A 299 2.78 -8.86 -7.89
N GLY A 300 3.78 -8.87 -8.79
CA GLY A 300 3.57 -8.80 -10.23
C GLY A 300 3.73 -7.44 -10.88
N ALA A 301 4.43 -6.48 -10.24
CA ALA A 301 4.79 -5.22 -10.89
C ALA A 301 5.94 -5.44 -11.89
N GLN A 302 5.77 -4.99 -13.13
CA GLN A 302 6.85 -4.89 -14.11
C GLN A 302 7.43 -3.49 -14.06
N ARG A 303 8.60 -3.38 -13.44
CA ARG A 303 9.23 -2.10 -13.08
C ARG A 303 10.10 -1.53 -14.19
N ASN A 304 10.18 -0.18 -14.22
CA ASN A 304 11.18 0.57 -15.01
C ASN A 304 11.23 0.22 -16.51
N ASN A 305 10.06 0.06 -17.14
CA ASN A 305 9.95 -0.39 -18.53
C ASN A 305 10.61 0.55 -19.56
N SER A 306 10.81 1.82 -19.20
CA SER A 306 11.53 2.79 -20.04
C SER A 306 12.93 3.01 -19.50
N THR A 307 13.92 2.32 -20.06
CA THR A 307 15.34 2.47 -19.67
C THR A 307 15.81 3.92 -19.75
N ARG A 308 15.44 4.65 -20.81
CA ARG A 308 15.77 6.06 -20.96
C ARG A 308 15.24 6.93 -19.82
N MET A 309 13.99 6.69 -19.41
CA MET A 309 13.38 7.48 -18.34
C MET A 309 13.88 7.04 -16.96
N PHE A 310 14.19 5.76 -16.77
CA PHE A 310 14.82 5.28 -15.55
C PHE A 310 16.21 5.90 -15.34
N GLN A 311 17.01 6.03 -16.42
CA GLN A 311 18.31 6.71 -16.35
C GLN A 311 18.18 8.20 -16.03
N LEU A 312 17.08 8.84 -16.46
CA LEU A 312 16.84 10.27 -16.24
C LEU A 312 16.25 10.59 -14.87
N LEU A 313 15.31 9.78 -14.39
CA LEU A 313 14.45 10.09 -13.23
C LEU A 313 14.55 9.09 -12.08
N GLY A 314 15.16 7.94 -12.30
CA GLY A 314 15.20 6.85 -11.32
C GLY A 314 13.92 6.00 -11.27
N ALA A 315 13.79 5.22 -10.21
CA ALA A 315 12.63 4.38 -9.94
C ALA A 315 11.41 5.21 -9.50
N ASP A 316 10.24 4.56 -9.51
CA ASP A 316 8.96 5.12 -9.03
C ASP A 316 8.53 6.42 -9.74
N ALA A 317 8.97 6.61 -10.96
CA ALA A 317 8.67 7.78 -11.76
C ALA A 317 7.47 7.63 -12.72
N GLY A 318 6.70 6.52 -12.61
CA GLY A 318 5.49 6.26 -13.39
C GLY A 318 5.70 5.49 -14.69
N PHE A 319 6.81 4.77 -14.84
CA PHE A 319 7.14 3.95 -16.01
C PHE A 319 7.06 2.44 -15.75
N ASP A 320 6.14 2.06 -14.87
CA ASP A 320 5.86 0.68 -14.51
C ASP A 320 4.55 0.20 -15.13
N SER A 321 4.35 -1.10 -15.20
CA SER A 321 3.12 -1.72 -15.71
C SER A 321 2.78 -3.02 -14.98
N ILE A 322 1.62 -3.57 -15.33
CA ILE A 322 1.18 -4.89 -14.87
C ILE A 322 2.06 -5.95 -15.55
N GLY A 323 2.66 -6.83 -14.74
CA GLY A 323 3.32 -8.05 -15.22
C GLY A 323 2.30 -9.16 -15.50
N ASP A 324 2.70 -10.14 -16.32
CA ASP A 324 1.82 -11.26 -16.70
C ASP A 324 2.48 -12.63 -16.51
N ARG A 325 3.57 -12.71 -15.75
CA ARG A 325 4.23 -13.99 -15.42
C ARG A 325 3.33 -14.83 -14.51
N PRO A 326 3.15 -16.13 -14.81
CA PRO A 326 2.47 -17.03 -13.89
C PRO A 326 3.32 -17.22 -12.64
N PHE A 327 2.66 -17.36 -11.46
CA PHE A 327 3.37 -17.50 -10.18
C PHE A 327 2.61 -18.38 -9.17
N ALA A 328 1.50 -18.99 -9.56
CA ALA A 328 0.66 -19.76 -8.65
C ALA A 328 1.42 -20.94 -8.01
N PHE A 329 2.26 -21.62 -8.78
CA PHE A 329 3.05 -22.74 -8.31
C PHE A 329 4.11 -22.31 -7.30
N GLU A 330 4.88 -21.30 -7.62
CA GLU A 330 5.95 -20.77 -6.78
C GLU A 330 5.39 -20.18 -5.49
N LEU A 331 4.27 -19.45 -5.57
CA LEU A 331 3.60 -18.88 -4.40
C LEU A 331 3.09 -19.98 -3.47
N ALA A 332 2.43 -21.00 -4.00
CA ALA A 332 1.94 -22.11 -3.19
C ALA A 332 3.06 -22.80 -2.40
N HIS A 333 4.19 -23.08 -3.06
CA HIS A 333 5.33 -23.71 -2.41
C HIS A 333 6.01 -22.80 -1.40
N LEU A 334 6.14 -21.50 -1.69
CA LEU A 334 6.71 -20.54 -0.73
C LEU A 334 5.88 -20.47 0.56
N LEU A 335 4.56 -20.45 0.44
CA LEU A 335 3.66 -20.45 1.61
C LEU A 335 3.69 -21.79 2.35
N ASP A 336 3.72 -22.89 1.61
CA ASP A 336 3.76 -24.24 2.16
C ASP A 336 5.03 -24.52 2.99
N GLU A 337 6.20 -24.01 2.59
CA GLU A 337 7.46 -24.14 3.36
C GLU A 337 7.34 -23.57 4.79
N MET A 338 6.50 -22.59 4.99
CA MET A 338 6.22 -22.04 6.31
C MET A 338 5.07 -22.78 7.00
N ASP A 339 4.05 -23.22 6.22
CA ASP A 339 2.86 -23.87 6.76
C ASP A 339 3.12 -25.30 7.25
N GLN A 340 4.04 -26.04 6.61
CA GLN A 340 4.46 -27.39 7.02
C GLN A 340 4.90 -27.48 8.50
N THR A 341 5.44 -26.39 9.04
CA THR A 341 5.85 -26.29 10.44
C THR A 341 4.85 -25.49 11.29
N ASN A 342 3.68 -25.15 10.73
CA ASN A 342 2.68 -24.26 11.36
C ASN A 342 3.25 -22.88 11.75
N GLU A 343 4.17 -22.37 10.93
CA GLU A 343 4.83 -21.07 11.13
C GLU A 343 4.52 -20.08 10.00
N LEU A 344 3.47 -20.33 9.19
CA LEU A 344 2.96 -19.32 8.26
C LEU A 344 2.27 -18.21 9.04
N PRO A 345 2.73 -16.93 8.94
CA PRO A 345 2.10 -15.82 9.63
C PRO A 345 0.73 -15.48 9.03
N ARG A 346 -0.02 -14.59 9.67
CA ARG A 346 -1.12 -13.88 9.02
C ARG A 346 -0.57 -13.20 7.77
N THR A 347 -1.18 -13.46 6.63
CA THR A 347 -0.61 -13.07 5.33
C THR A 347 -1.66 -12.37 4.46
N ILE A 348 -1.28 -11.25 3.84
CA ILE A 348 -2.10 -10.57 2.83
C ILE A 348 -1.39 -10.69 1.49
N LEU A 349 -2.10 -11.23 0.50
CA LEU A 349 -1.62 -11.40 -0.86
C LEU A 349 -2.26 -10.37 -1.78
N TYR A 350 -1.43 -9.59 -2.48
CA TYR A 350 -1.89 -8.64 -3.50
C TYR A 350 -1.39 -9.08 -4.86
N CYS A 351 -2.25 -9.09 -5.87
CA CYS A 351 -1.83 -9.24 -7.25
C CYS A 351 -2.07 -7.95 -8.04
N LEU A 352 -1.13 -7.62 -8.90
CA LEU A 352 -1.27 -6.45 -9.77
C LEU A 352 -2.07 -6.77 -11.02
N ASN A 353 -2.00 -8.02 -11.52
CA ASN A 353 -2.75 -8.44 -12.69
C ASN A 353 -4.14 -8.93 -12.28
N PRO A 354 -5.24 -8.26 -12.69
CA PRO A 354 -6.60 -8.68 -12.36
C PRO A 354 -6.99 -10.05 -12.97
N ARG A 355 -6.23 -10.56 -13.95
CA ARG A 355 -6.35 -11.94 -14.45
C ARG A 355 -6.17 -12.96 -13.33
N ASP A 356 -5.38 -12.64 -12.32
CA ASP A 356 -4.99 -13.56 -11.27
C ASP A 356 -5.92 -13.50 -10.03
N ASN A 357 -7.01 -12.71 -10.09
CA ASN A 357 -7.93 -12.53 -8.95
C ASN A 357 -8.52 -13.85 -8.45
N GLU A 358 -9.06 -14.71 -9.36
CA GLU A 358 -9.64 -16.00 -8.98
C GLU A 358 -8.56 -16.97 -8.46
N MET A 359 -7.37 -16.93 -9.05
CA MET A 359 -6.25 -17.73 -8.57
C MET A 359 -5.87 -17.32 -7.13
N MET A 360 -5.78 -16.02 -6.85
CA MET A 360 -5.48 -15.50 -5.51
C MET A 360 -6.59 -15.84 -4.52
N ALA A 361 -7.85 -15.63 -4.89
CA ALA A 361 -9.00 -15.92 -4.05
C ALA A 361 -9.13 -17.41 -3.70
N THR A 362 -8.67 -18.31 -4.58
CA THR A 362 -8.58 -19.76 -4.27
C THR A 362 -7.32 -20.10 -3.49
N MET A 363 -6.20 -19.44 -3.75
CA MET A 363 -4.93 -19.68 -3.05
C MET A 363 -5.06 -19.44 -1.54
N ILE A 364 -5.71 -18.37 -1.14
CA ILE A 364 -5.90 -18.04 0.30
C ILE A 364 -6.65 -19.14 1.04
N GLY A 365 -7.54 -19.88 0.37
CA GLY A 365 -8.31 -20.97 0.96
C GLY A 365 -7.47 -22.15 1.42
N ASN A 366 -6.28 -22.35 0.82
CA ASN A 366 -5.41 -23.49 1.12
C ASN A 366 -4.71 -23.37 2.50
N PHE A 367 -4.57 -22.16 3.02
CA PHE A 367 -3.74 -21.87 4.20
C PHE A 367 -4.52 -21.22 5.35
N GLN A 368 -5.84 -21.41 5.38
CA GLN A 368 -6.69 -20.95 6.50
C GLN A 368 -6.57 -21.91 7.69
N GLY A 369 -6.85 -21.43 8.89
CA GLY A 369 -6.91 -22.29 10.08
C GLY A 369 -6.25 -21.68 11.32
N GLY A 370 -5.95 -22.54 12.30
CA GLY A 370 -5.28 -22.12 13.54
C GLY A 370 -6.12 -21.25 14.46
N GLY A 371 -7.46 -21.16 14.26
CA GLY A 371 -8.35 -20.30 15.06
C GLY A 371 -8.32 -18.83 14.71
N ILE A 372 -7.58 -18.45 13.65
CA ILE A 372 -7.48 -17.07 13.16
C ILE A 372 -8.44 -16.90 11.98
N ALA A 373 -9.48 -16.08 12.15
CA ALA A 373 -10.42 -15.77 11.10
C ALA A 373 -9.71 -14.98 9.97
N GLY A 374 -9.82 -15.47 8.72
CA GLY A 374 -9.17 -14.84 7.59
C GLY A 374 -7.64 -14.78 7.72
N LYS A 375 -7.00 -15.85 8.23
CA LYS A 375 -5.54 -15.92 8.43
C LYS A 375 -4.75 -15.48 7.19
N VAL A 376 -5.18 -15.95 6.02
CA VAL A 376 -4.63 -15.50 4.74
C VAL A 376 -5.70 -14.72 3.99
N GLN A 377 -5.37 -13.50 3.58
CA GLN A 377 -6.25 -12.54 2.93
C GLN A 377 -5.92 -12.38 1.46
N PHE A 378 -6.94 -12.16 0.63
CA PHE A 378 -6.76 -11.55 -0.67
C PHE A 378 -6.94 -10.04 -0.49
N GLY A 379 -5.86 -9.29 -0.62
CA GLY A 379 -5.79 -7.86 -0.34
C GLY A 379 -6.62 -7.00 -1.28
N SER A 380 -6.77 -5.73 -0.94
CA SER A 380 -7.49 -4.73 -1.74
C SER A 380 -6.96 -4.65 -3.17
N GLY A 381 -7.82 -4.21 -4.10
CA GLY A 381 -7.37 -3.86 -5.44
C GLY A 381 -6.18 -2.90 -5.35
N TRP A 382 -5.01 -3.42 -5.72
CA TRP A 382 -3.74 -2.72 -5.58
C TRP A 382 -3.41 -1.98 -6.88
N TRP A 383 -2.52 -1.02 -6.84
CA TRP A 383 -1.99 -0.18 -7.92
C TRP A 383 -2.51 -0.54 -9.34
N PHE A 384 -2.98 0.39 -10.14
CA PHE A 384 -3.78 0.20 -11.35
C PHE A 384 -5.17 -0.44 -11.18
N ASN A 385 -5.42 -1.22 -10.10
CA ASN A 385 -6.71 -1.80 -9.77
C ASN A 385 -7.37 -1.15 -8.54
N ASP A 386 -6.76 -0.13 -7.97
CA ASP A 386 -7.27 0.70 -6.87
C ASP A 386 -8.32 1.74 -7.34
N GLN A 387 -9.04 1.40 -8.39
CA GLN A 387 -10.12 2.17 -8.99
C GLN A 387 -11.44 1.37 -8.94
N LYS A 388 -12.55 2.05 -9.25
CA LYS A 388 -13.90 1.50 -9.05
C LYS A 388 -14.06 0.06 -9.52
N ASP A 389 -13.75 -0.21 -10.80
CA ASP A 389 -14.01 -1.53 -11.39
C ASP A 389 -13.01 -2.59 -10.92
N GLY A 390 -11.76 -2.18 -10.63
CA GLY A 390 -10.74 -3.06 -10.05
C GLY A 390 -11.07 -3.48 -8.62
N MET A 391 -11.44 -2.52 -7.76
CA MET A 391 -11.89 -2.80 -6.39
C MET A 391 -13.13 -3.69 -6.37
N GLN A 392 -14.13 -3.38 -7.22
CA GLN A 392 -15.33 -4.17 -7.30
C GLN A 392 -15.04 -5.61 -7.71
N ARG A 393 -14.25 -5.82 -8.79
CA ARG A 393 -13.88 -7.17 -9.24
C ARG A 393 -13.13 -7.95 -8.17
N GLN A 394 -12.19 -7.32 -7.47
CA GLN A 394 -11.46 -7.98 -6.38
C GLN A 394 -12.42 -8.44 -5.27
N MET A 395 -13.32 -7.56 -4.80
CA MET A 395 -14.28 -7.91 -3.75
C MET A 395 -15.31 -8.94 -4.19
N GLU A 396 -15.77 -8.90 -5.45
CA GLU A 396 -16.67 -9.91 -6.01
C GLU A 396 -16.01 -11.29 -6.04
N GLN A 397 -14.75 -11.40 -6.48
CA GLN A 397 -14.03 -12.68 -6.47
C GLN A 397 -13.79 -13.18 -5.04
N LEU A 398 -13.41 -12.28 -4.13
CA LEU A 398 -13.26 -12.64 -2.72
C LEU A 398 -14.58 -13.12 -2.11
N SER A 399 -15.71 -12.50 -2.45
CA SER A 399 -17.02 -12.90 -1.92
C SER A 399 -17.47 -14.30 -2.38
N GLN A 400 -17.07 -14.68 -3.59
CA GLN A 400 -17.47 -15.96 -4.21
C GLN A 400 -16.58 -17.13 -3.81
N LEU A 401 -15.30 -16.88 -3.55
CA LEU A 401 -14.27 -17.91 -3.34
C LEU A 401 -13.68 -17.90 -1.93
N GLY A 402 -13.98 -16.88 -1.14
CA GLY A 402 -13.56 -16.71 0.25
C GLY A 402 -14.69 -16.13 1.10
N LEU A 403 -14.34 -15.31 2.11
CA LEU A 403 -15.29 -14.66 3.00
C LEU A 403 -15.09 -13.14 2.99
N LEU A 404 -15.92 -12.41 2.22
CA LEU A 404 -15.87 -10.95 2.18
C LEU A 404 -16.04 -10.32 3.57
N SER A 405 -16.82 -10.93 4.47
CA SER A 405 -17.03 -10.44 5.84
C SER A 405 -15.74 -10.37 6.67
N GLN A 406 -14.70 -11.11 6.32
CA GLN A 406 -13.39 -11.10 6.99
C GLN A 406 -12.35 -10.22 6.29
N PHE A 407 -12.75 -9.53 5.22
CA PHE A 407 -11.83 -8.69 4.44
C PHE A 407 -11.28 -7.53 5.27
N VAL A 408 -9.98 -7.33 5.23
CA VAL A 408 -9.28 -6.25 5.97
C VAL A 408 -9.45 -4.86 5.33
N GLY A 409 -10.15 -4.77 4.21
CA GLY A 409 -10.53 -3.49 3.60
C GLY A 409 -9.40 -2.77 2.88
N MET A 410 -9.56 -1.44 2.80
CA MET A 410 -8.74 -0.53 2.02
C MET A 410 -7.46 -0.10 2.76
N LEU A 411 -6.42 0.13 1.98
CA LEU A 411 -5.19 0.85 2.31
C LEU A 411 -4.94 1.93 1.25
N THR A 412 -4.16 2.97 1.55
CA THR A 412 -3.94 4.04 0.55
C THR A 412 -2.81 3.72 -0.43
N ASP A 413 -1.80 3.00 -0.02
CA ASP A 413 -0.56 2.78 -0.78
C ASP A 413 -0.01 4.10 -1.37
N SER A 414 -0.09 5.19 -0.61
CA SER A 414 0.12 6.55 -1.12
C SER A 414 1.21 7.29 -0.35
N ARG A 415 1.85 8.23 -1.07
CA ARG A 415 2.79 9.21 -0.52
C ARG A 415 2.12 10.54 -0.13
N SER A 416 0.82 10.72 -0.41
CA SER A 416 0.12 11.98 -0.21
C SER A 416 -0.87 11.92 0.95
N PHE A 417 -0.83 12.91 1.84
CA PHE A 417 -1.80 13.08 2.93
C PHE A 417 -3.23 13.31 2.44
N LEU A 418 -3.42 13.80 1.23
CA LEU A 418 -4.76 13.98 0.64
C LEU A 418 -5.38 12.67 0.15
N SER A 419 -4.60 11.60 0.03
CA SER A 419 -5.06 10.29 -0.45
C SER A 419 -5.96 9.54 0.55
N TYR A 420 -6.13 10.01 1.77
CA TYR A 420 -7.10 9.43 2.71
C TYR A 420 -8.55 9.47 2.19
N THR A 421 -8.86 10.33 1.23
CA THR A 421 -10.14 10.33 0.50
C THR A 421 -10.39 9.04 -0.28
N ARG A 422 -9.36 8.24 -0.55
CA ARG A 422 -9.50 6.93 -1.20
C ARG A 422 -10.24 5.93 -0.31
N HIS A 423 -10.17 6.06 1.03
CA HIS A 423 -10.99 5.27 1.94
C HIS A 423 -12.48 5.56 1.75
N GLU A 424 -12.87 6.83 1.58
CA GLU A 424 -14.25 7.19 1.24
C GLU A 424 -14.65 6.59 -0.11
N TYR A 425 -13.79 6.67 -1.13
CA TYR A 425 -14.03 6.11 -2.45
C TYR A 425 -14.29 4.60 -2.38
N PHE A 426 -13.45 3.86 -1.67
CA PHE A 426 -13.62 2.44 -1.42
C PHE A 426 -14.92 2.12 -0.69
N ARG A 427 -15.23 2.83 0.41
CA ARG A 427 -16.44 2.61 1.22
C ARG A 427 -17.72 2.79 0.41
N ARG A 428 -17.73 3.76 -0.51
CA ARG A 428 -18.85 3.98 -1.43
C ARG A 428 -19.02 2.83 -2.41
N ILE A 429 -17.94 2.31 -2.97
CA ILE A 429 -17.94 1.17 -3.88
C ILE A 429 -18.43 -0.09 -3.16
N LEU A 430 -17.92 -0.35 -1.95
CA LEU A 430 -18.34 -1.47 -1.11
C LEU A 430 -19.86 -1.41 -0.81
N CYS A 431 -20.33 -0.26 -0.32
CA CYS A 431 -21.75 -0.08 0.00
C CYS A 431 -22.66 -0.19 -1.22
N ASP A 432 -22.21 0.33 -2.38
CA ASP A 432 -22.97 0.21 -3.63
C ASP A 432 -23.07 -1.23 -4.11
N MET A 433 -21.98 -1.99 -4.02
CA MET A 433 -21.95 -3.40 -4.39
C MET A 433 -22.90 -4.23 -3.51
N ILE A 434 -22.78 -4.11 -2.18
CA ILE A 434 -23.63 -4.83 -1.23
C ILE A 434 -25.10 -4.38 -1.36
N GLY A 435 -25.34 -3.06 -1.52
CA GLY A 435 -26.67 -2.52 -1.72
C GLY A 435 -27.34 -3.06 -2.98
N ARG A 436 -26.62 -3.25 -4.09
CA ARG A 436 -27.15 -3.89 -5.30
C ARG A 436 -27.52 -5.35 -5.06
N TRP A 437 -26.69 -6.11 -4.35
CA TRP A 437 -27.02 -7.49 -4.00
C TRP A 437 -28.31 -7.57 -3.17
N ALA A 438 -28.47 -6.67 -2.20
CA ALA A 438 -29.66 -6.62 -1.35
C ALA A 438 -30.92 -6.23 -2.14
N GLU A 439 -30.85 -5.22 -2.98
CA GLU A 439 -31.97 -4.75 -3.81
C GLU A 439 -32.36 -5.78 -4.90
N ASN A 440 -31.39 -6.57 -5.37
CA ASN A 440 -31.63 -7.66 -6.32
C ASN A 440 -32.13 -8.96 -5.65
N GLY A 441 -32.18 -9.02 -4.32
CA GLY A 441 -32.59 -10.22 -3.59
C GLY A 441 -31.51 -11.33 -3.54
N GLU A 442 -30.28 -11.00 -3.84
CA GLU A 442 -29.13 -11.94 -3.78
C GLU A 442 -28.67 -12.17 -2.33
N VAL A 443 -28.87 -11.17 -1.46
CA VAL A 443 -28.67 -11.26 -0.01
C VAL A 443 -29.87 -10.64 0.71
N PRO A 444 -30.11 -10.97 2.01
CA PRO A 444 -31.17 -10.33 2.77
C PRO A 444 -30.97 -8.81 2.85
N ASN A 445 -32.01 -8.03 2.55
CA ASN A 445 -32.00 -6.58 2.76
C ASN A 445 -32.27 -6.25 4.24
N ASP A 446 -31.30 -6.59 5.09
CA ASP A 446 -31.36 -6.45 6.54
C ASP A 446 -30.12 -5.69 7.03
N LEU A 447 -30.29 -4.43 7.41
CA LEU A 447 -29.19 -3.59 7.89
C LEU A 447 -28.60 -4.06 9.22
N SER A 448 -29.36 -4.82 10.04
CA SER A 448 -28.78 -5.40 11.24
C SER A 448 -27.74 -6.48 10.95
N LEU A 449 -27.75 -7.04 9.76
CA LEU A 449 -26.76 -8.00 9.24
C LEU A 449 -25.67 -7.30 8.41
N LEU A 450 -26.09 -6.45 7.44
CA LEU A 450 -25.18 -5.84 6.48
C LEU A 450 -24.38 -4.68 7.07
N GLY A 451 -24.96 -3.90 8.01
CA GLY A 451 -24.31 -2.76 8.64
C GLY A 451 -23.03 -3.14 9.39
N PRO A 452 -23.09 -4.06 10.37
CA PRO A 452 -21.90 -4.53 11.10
C PRO A 452 -20.81 -5.12 10.17
N MET A 453 -21.21 -5.84 9.12
CA MET A 453 -20.26 -6.36 8.11
C MET A 453 -19.53 -5.23 7.39
N VAL A 454 -20.24 -4.17 7.01
CA VAL A 454 -19.64 -2.98 6.35
C VAL A 454 -18.71 -2.25 7.32
N GLU A 455 -19.09 -2.07 8.58
CA GLU A 455 -18.26 -1.44 9.61
C GLU A 455 -16.97 -2.22 9.83
N ASP A 456 -17.07 -3.55 9.91
CA ASP A 456 -15.91 -4.43 10.07
C ASP A 456 -14.96 -4.35 8.87
N ILE A 457 -15.47 -4.38 7.64
CA ILE A 457 -14.64 -4.24 6.42
C ILE A 457 -14.00 -2.85 6.33
N CYS A 458 -14.72 -1.81 6.76
CA CYS A 458 -14.20 -0.43 6.72
C CYS A 458 -13.15 -0.12 7.80
N PHE A 459 -13.13 -0.89 8.90
CA PHE A 459 -12.27 -0.59 10.04
C PHE A 459 -11.98 -1.80 10.95
N GLY A 460 -13.02 -2.49 11.45
CA GLY A 460 -12.92 -3.45 12.55
C GLY A 460 -11.99 -4.62 12.22
N ASN A 461 -12.08 -5.17 10.99
CA ASN A 461 -11.26 -6.30 10.57
C ASN A 461 -9.78 -5.94 10.52
N ALA A 462 -9.40 -4.81 9.89
CA ALA A 462 -8.01 -4.38 9.85
C ALA A 462 -7.44 -4.17 11.25
N LYS A 463 -8.18 -3.47 12.11
CA LYS A 463 -7.75 -3.24 13.50
C LYS A 463 -7.47 -4.55 14.23
N ARG A 464 -8.40 -5.51 14.22
CA ARG A 464 -8.19 -6.83 14.83
C ARG A 464 -7.01 -7.59 14.21
N TYR A 465 -6.94 -7.60 12.90
CA TYR A 465 -5.94 -8.35 12.16
C TYR A 465 -4.49 -7.91 12.44
N PHE A 466 -4.27 -6.61 12.68
CA PHE A 466 -2.94 -6.07 12.95
C PHE A 466 -2.63 -5.88 14.45
N GLU A 467 -3.64 -5.68 15.31
CA GLU A 467 -3.42 -5.40 16.73
C GLU A 467 -3.47 -6.66 17.62
N GLU A 468 -4.25 -7.68 17.25
CA GLU A 468 -4.30 -8.93 18.01
C GLU A 468 -3.03 -9.76 17.73
N ARG A 469 -2.20 -9.96 18.75
CA ARG A 469 -1.11 -10.93 18.69
C ARG A 469 -1.71 -12.32 18.88
N ALA A 470 -1.45 -13.24 17.94
CA ALA A 470 -1.91 -14.62 18.00
C ALA A 470 -1.25 -15.41 19.15
#